data_0c4db25645377c9570fec2a08d896491
#
_entry.id   0c4db25645377c9570fec2a08d896491
#
_cell.length_a   1.000
_cell.length_b   1.000
_cell.length_c   1.000
_cell.angle_alpha   90.00
_cell.angle_beta   90.00
_cell.angle_gamma   90.00
#
_symmetry.space_group_name_H-M   'P 1'
#
loop_
_entity.id
_entity.type
_entity.pdbx_description
1 polymer ?
#
loop_
_entity_poly.entity_id
_entity_poly.type
_entity_poly.pdbx_seq_one_letter_code
_entity_poly.pdbx_strand_id
1 'polypeptide(L)'
;MSAKLLDISNKIDSSTLEVLKLISEAADSVQANFFIIGAAARDIIFNLVHNINIYRATNDIDFGVRLKNWDDYKKLTDALLAKGFSSSNIVHKFQYKSIPGIDIIPFGKISLNSSSIIWPDNQAKAMNVLGFEECFRDIQLVKIISNPDLIIKIASIRGLVIMKLIAWKDGYPSRSHDALDILYIIRNYIDAGNSERLFKENKDLVNDEFDYELTGAKLLGRDIAKLASPATLTFIKEILDNELKNPESSQFIIDIISSYLLLANTDKNRKHLLNLITNLRLGMNI
;
A
#
# COMPACT_ATOMS: atom_id res chain seq x y z
N MET A 1 17.69 -4.17 -12.74
CA MET A 1 16.85 -5.25 -13.32
C MET A 1 15.60 -4.60 -13.89
N SER A 2 15.16 -4.92 -15.12
CA SER A 2 13.91 -4.40 -15.66
C SER A 2 12.75 -4.93 -14.81
N ALA A 3 11.81 -4.05 -14.43
CA ALA A 3 10.61 -4.48 -13.70
C ALA A 3 9.89 -5.57 -14.53
N LYS A 4 9.60 -6.70 -13.90
CA LYS A 4 8.84 -7.79 -14.54
C LYS A 4 7.44 -7.28 -14.82
N LEU A 5 7.00 -7.31 -16.07
CA LEU A 5 5.63 -7.02 -16.44
C LEU A 5 4.73 -8.16 -15.98
N LEU A 6 3.77 -7.87 -15.13
CA LEU A 6 2.74 -8.81 -14.71
C LEU A 6 1.56 -8.70 -15.66
N ASP A 7 0.95 -9.82 -16.05
CA ASP A 7 -0.19 -9.83 -16.97
C ASP A 7 -1.43 -10.40 -16.27
N ILE A 8 -2.44 -9.55 -16.12
CA ILE A 8 -3.76 -9.89 -15.58
C ILE A 8 -4.89 -9.51 -16.56
N SER A 9 -4.55 -9.42 -17.85
CA SER A 9 -5.55 -9.16 -18.88
C SER A 9 -6.72 -10.13 -18.76
N ASN A 10 -7.95 -9.60 -18.80
CA ASN A 10 -9.20 -10.33 -18.61
C ASN A 10 -9.50 -10.83 -17.17
N LYS A 11 -8.73 -10.44 -16.16
CA LYS A 11 -9.02 -10.79 -14.76
C LYS A 11 -9.68 -9.67 -13.95
N ILE A 12 -9.70 -8.43 -14.49
CA ILE A 12 -10.34 -7.27 -13.84
C ILE A 12 -11.78 -7.16 -14.35
N ASP A 13 -12.70 -6.87 -13.45
CA ASP A 13 -14.10 -6.61 -13.83
C ASP A 13 -14.22 -5.35 -14.69
N SER A 14 -15.27 -5.30 -15.49
CA SER A 14 -15.47 -4.25 -16.50
C SER A 14 -15.62 -2.85 -15.91
N SER A 15 -16.19 -2.71 -14.73
CA SER A 15 -16.38 -1.41 -14.07
C SER A 15 -15.07 -0.84 -13.54
N THR A 16 -14.27 -1.65 -12.88
CA THR A 16 -12.92 -1.29 -12.45
C THR A 16 -12.02 -0.97 -13.65
N LEU A 17 -12.08 -1.79 -14.71
CA LEU A 17 -11.32 -1.57 -15.93
C LEU A 17 -11.65 -0.23 -16.61
N GLU A 18 -12.94 0.12 -16.68
CA GLU A 18 -13.40 1.40 -17.22
C GLU A 18 -12.81 2.59 -16.43
N VAL A 19 -12.87 2.53 -15.09
CA VAL A 19 -12.29 3.58 -14.22
C VAL A 19 -10.79 3.71 -14.44
N LEU A 20 -10.04 2.61 -14.46
CA LEU A 20 -8.59 2.62 -14.67
C LEU A 20 -8.22 3.22 -16.03
N LYS A 21 -8.97 2.92 -17.08
CA LYS A 21 -8.80 3.50 -18.41
C LYS A 21 -9.03 5.01 -18.40
N LEU A 22 -10.15 5.47 -17.84
CA LEU A 22 -10.50 6.88 -17.80
C LEU A 22 -9.52 7.72 -16.96
N ILE A 23 -9.03 7.16 -15.85
CA ILE A 23 -7.99 7.80 -15.02
C ILE A 23 -6.67 7.88 -15.78
N SER A 24 -6.27 6.80 -16.50
CA SER A 24 -5.07 6.83 -17.33
C SER A 24 -5.16 7.93 -18.39
N GLU A 25 -6.26 8.00 -19.12
CA GLU A 25 -6.50 9.04 -20.13
C GLU A 25 -6.51 10.46 -19.53
N ALA A 26 -7.10 10.67 -18.34
CA ALA A 26 -7.10 11.96 -17.67
C ALA A 26 -5.68 12.34 -17.25
N ALA A 27 -4.92 11.43 -16.64
CA ALA A 27 -3.56 11.66 -16.24
C ALA A 27 -2.64 11.97 -17.42
N ASP A 28 -2.77 11.24 -18.54
CA ASP A 28 -2.00 11.46 -19.77
C ASP A 28 -2.28 12.85 -20.36
N SER A 29 -3.55 13.30 -20.35
CA SER A 29 -3.94 14.61 -20.89
C SER A 29 -3.28 15.80 -20.17
N VAL A 30 -2.88 15.61 -18.90
CA VAL A 30 -2.21 16.61 -18.07
C VAL A 30 -0.76 16.25 -17.76
N GLN A 31 -0.23 15.19 -18.37
CA GLN A 31 1.11 14.66 -18.16
C GLN A 31 1.42 14.32 -16.68
N ALA A 32 0.40 13.89 -15.95
CA ALA A 32 0.54 13.42 -14.57
C ALA A 32 0.96 11.95 -14.52
N ASN A 33 1.84 11.62 -13.59
CA ASN A 33 2.18 10.22 -13.30
C ASN A 33 1.40 9.74 -12.07
N PHE A 34 0.79 8.57 -12.18
CA PHE A 34 0.06 7.96 -11.09
C PHE A 34 0.44 6.50 -10.86
N PHE A 35 0.07 5.96 -9.72
CA PHE A 35 0.12 4.54 -9.39
C PHE A 35 -1.02 4.16 -8.45
N ILE A 36 -1.48 2.92 -8.54
CA ILE A 36 -2.51 2.40 -7.63
C ILE A 36 -1.86 2.03 -6.30
N ILE A 37 -2.51 2.41 -5.21
CA ILE A 37 -2.09 2.16 -3.84
C ILE A 37 -3.22 1.47 -3.04
N GLY A 38 -3.09 1.37 -1.74
CA GLY A 38 -4.15 0.91 -0.87
C GLY A 38 -4.56 -0.55 -1.05
N ALA A 39 -5.82 -0.84 -0.74
CA ALA A 39 -6.35 -2.20 -0.77
C ALA A 39 -6.49 -2.74 -2.19
N ALA A 40 -6.80 -1.88 -3.17
CA ALA A 40 -6.91 -2.30 -4.56
C ALA A 40 -5.56 -2.83 -5.10
N ALA A 41 -4.44 -2.16 -4.80
CA ALA A 41 -3.11 -2.65 -5.18
C ALA A 41 -2.77 -3.98 -4.49
N ARG A 42 -3.12 -4.15 -3.18
CA ARG A 42 -2.99 -5.41 -2.46
C ARG A 42 -3.75 -6.53 -3.17
N ASP A 43 -5.02 -6.30 -3.49
CA ASP A 43 -5.90 -7.32 -4.09
C ASP A 43 -5.43 -7.70 -5.51
N ILE A 44 -4.98 -6.75 -6.30
CA ILE A 44 -4.38 -7.02 -7.61
C ILE A 44 -3.17 -7.94 -7.45
N ILE A 45 -2.23 -7.61 -6.57
CA ILE A 45 -1.00 -8.41 -6.41
C ILE A 45 -1.33 -9.81 -5.87
N PHE A 46 -2.00 -9.88 -4.74
CA PHE A 46 -2.19 -11.18 -4.07
C PHE A 46 -3.18 -12.06 -4.81
N ASN A 47 -4.34 -11.54 -5.19
CA ASN A 47 -5.37 -12.34 -5.82
C ASN A 47 -5.18 -12.53 -7.32
N LEU A 48 -5.08 -11.43 -8.09
CA LEU A 48 -5.08 -11.54 -9.55
C LEU A 48 -3.74 -12.02 -10.12
N VAL A 49 -2.61 -11.68 -9.47
CA VAL A 49 -1.28 -12.12 -9.91
C VAL A 49 -0.89 -13.46 -9.30
N HIS A 50 -1.00 -13.61 -7.97
CA HIS A 50 -0.48 -14.78 -7.25
C HIS A 50 -1.54 -15.82 -6.87
N ASN A 51 -2.85 -15.58 -7.17
CA ASN A 51 -3.98 -16.45 -6.81
C ASN A 51 -4.09 -16.74 -5.30
N ILE A 52 -3.70 -15.80 -4.46
CA ILE A 52 -3.83 -15.86 -3.01
C ILE A 52 -5.17 -15.23 -2.62
N ASN A 53 -5.99 -15.96 -1.88
CA ASN A 53 -7.31 -15.49 -1.48
C ASN A 53 -7.24 -14.24 -0.61
N ILE A 54 -7.99 -13.21 -0.99
CA ILE A 54 -8.16 -12.01 -0.17
C ILE A 54 -9.12 -12.31 0.98
N TYR A 55 -8.84 -11.75 2.14
CA TYR A 55 -9.70 -11.92 3.32
C TYR A 55 -10.86 -10.90 3.36
N ARG A 56 -10.72 -9.80 2.60
CA ARG A 56 -11.67 -8.69 2.52
C ARG A 56 -11.54 -8.01 1.17
N ALA A 57 -12.62 -7.98 0.40
CA ALA A 57 -12.68 -7.21 -0.84
C ALA A 57 -12.79 -5.71 -0.55
N THR A 58 -12.32 -4.88 -1.49
CA THR A 58 -12.53 -3.43 -1.47
C THR A 58 -13.22 -2.98 -2.75
N ASN A 59 -14.08 -1.98 -2.62
CA ASN A 59 -14.66 -1.27 -3.76
C ASN A 59 -13.99 0.09 -3.99
N ASP A 60 -13.09 0.49 -3.07
CA ASP A 60 -12.35 1.74 -3.16
C ASP A 60 -11.06 1.53 -3.94
N ILE A 61 -10.72 2.50 -4.78
CA ILE A 61 -9.49 2.51 -5.57
C ILE A 61 -8.72 3.77 -5.23
N ASP A 62 -7.57 3.61 -4.58
CA ASP A 62 -6.73 4.71 -4.16
C ASP A 62 -5.59 4.93 -5.17
N PHE A 63 -5.35 6.16 -5.55
CA PHE A 63 -4.30 6.57 -6.47
C PHE A 63 -3.34 7.57 -5.81
N GLY A 64 -2.06 7.27 -5.86
CA GLY A 64 -1.01 8.26 -5.64
C GLY A 64 -0.70 8.97 -6.96
N VAL A 65 -0.78 10.29 -7.00
CA VAL A 65 -0.52 11.08 -8.21
C VAL A 65 0.63 12.05 -7.98
N ARG A 66 1.69 11.90 -8.77
CA ARG A 66 2.90 12.71 -8.64
C ARG A 66 2.75 14.03 -9.38
N LEU A 67 2.68 15.14 -8.64
CA LEU A 67 2.40 16.47 -9.15
C LEU A 67 3.43 17.51 -8.68
N LYS A 68 3.48 18.64 -9.38
CA LYS A 68 4.40 19.73 -9.08
C LYS A 68 3.77 20.80 -8.15
N ASN A 69 2.46 21.05 -8.33
CA ASN A 69 1.73 22.13 -7.66
C ASN A 69 0.22 21.86 -7.68
N TRP A 70 -0.55 22.71 -7.02
CA TRP A 70 -2.01 22.63 -6.94
C TRP A 70 -2.73 22.95 -8.26
N ASP A 71 -2.13 23.73 -9.16
CA ASP A 71 -2.71 23.97 -10.48
C ASP A 71 -2.72 22.70 -11.32
N ASP A 72 -1.66 21.88 -11.21
CA ASP A 72 -1.63 20.56 -11.88
C ASP A 72 -2.66 19.60 -11.27
N TYR A 73 -2.88 19.66 -9.95
CA TYR A 73 -3.96 18.89 -9.30
C TYR A 73 -5.33 19.32 -9.82
N LYS A 74 -5.57 20.63 -9.90
CA LYS A 74 -6.82 21.18 -10.44
C LYS A 74 -7.06 20.73 -11.88
N LYS A 75 -6.07 20.82 -12.76
CA LYS A 75 -6.18 20.35 -14.15
C LYS A 75 -6.56 18.85 -14.23
N LEU A 76 -5.94 18.01 -13.38
CA LEU A 76 -6.26 16.59 -13.32
C LEU A 76 -7.70 16.36 -12.87
N THR A 77 -8.14 17.04 -11.81
CA THR A 77 -9.50 16.87 -11.31
C THR A 77 -10.55 17.40 -12.29
N ASP A 78 -10.29 18.52 -12.96
CA ASP A 78 -11.14 19.03 -14.05
C ASP A 78 -11.24 18.02 -15.22
N ALA A 79 -10.14 17.37 -15.58
CA ALA A 79 -10.14 16.32 -16.62
C ALA A 79 -10.95 15.08 -16.20
N LEU A 80 -10.90 14.69 -14.90
CA LEU A 80 -11.72 13.61 -14.37
C LEU A 80 -13.21 13.98 -14.40
N LEU A 81 -13.58 15.18 -13.97
CA LEU A 81 -14.95 15.67 -14.01
C LEU A 81 -15.51 15.68 -15.46
N ALA A 82 -14.70 16.11 -16.43
CA ALA A 82 -15.06 16.07 -17.85
C ALA A 82 -15.29 14.64 -18.39
N LYS A 83 -14.73 13.62 -17.74
CA LYS A 83 -14.94 12.20 -18.06
C LYS A 83 -16.10 11.56 -17.28
N GLY A 84 -16.88 12.35 -16.54
CA GLY A 84 -18.09 11.89 -15.83
C GLY A 84 -17.83 11.43 -14.39
N PHE A 85 -16.65 11.68 -13.82
CA PHE A 85 -16.46 11.55 -12.38
C PHE A 85 -17.22 12.66 -11.65
N SER A 86 -17.63 12.41 -10.44
CA SER A 86 -18.20 13.42 -9.53
C SER A 86 -17.33 13.55 -8.28
N SER A 87 -17.12 14.80 -7.83
CA SER A 87 -16.42 15.07 -6.57
C SER A 87 -17.35 14.84 -5.38
N SER A 88 -16.77 14.45 -4.25
CA SER A 88 -17.46 14.42 -2.96
C SER A 88 -17.19 15.69 -2.14
N ASN A 89 -17.74 15.76 -0.91
CA ASN A 89 -17.42 16.82 0.06
C ASN A 89 -15.97 16.71 0.60
N ILE A 90 -15.27 15.65 0.29
CA ILE A 90 -13.87 15.42 0.66
C ILE A 90 -13.02 15.66 -0.59
N VAL A 91 -12.12 16.63 -0.56
CA VAL A 91 -11.39 17.17 -1.71
C VAL A 91 -10.69 16.13 -2.60
N HIS A 92 -10.21 15.04 -2.00
CA HIS A 92 -9.50 13.98 -2.73
C HIS A 92 -10.39 12.81 -3.14
N LYS A 93 -11.68 12.82 -2.75
CA LYS A 93 -12.61 11.71 -3.02
C LYS A 93 -13.50 11.99 -4.20
N PHE A 94 -13.52 11.03 -5.12
CA PHE A 94 -14.34 11.02 -6.32
C PHE A 94 -15.21 9.77 -6.36
N GLN A 95 -16.21 9.81 -7.22
CA GLN A 95 -17.10 8.70 -7.53
C GLN A 95 -17.23 8.56 -9.05
N TYR A 96 -17.42 7.36 -9.53
CA TYR A 96 -17.74 7.10 -10.92
C TYR A 96 -18.75 5.98 -11.03
N LYS A 97 -19.95 6.28 -11.55
CA LYS A 97 -21.08 5.32 -11.65
C LYS A 97 -21.33 4.61 -10.30
N SER A 98 -21.17 3.29 -10.26
CA SER A 98 -21.37 2.45 -9.07
C SER A 98 -20.12 2.31 -8.19
N ILE A 99 -18.98 2.90 -8.57
CA ILE A 99 -17.76 2.88 -7.76
C ILE A 99 -17.73 4.13 -6.86
N PRO A 100 -17.99 3.99 -5.55
CA PRO A 100 -18.20 5.14 -4.66
C PRO A 100 -16.92 5.75 -4.11
N GLY A 101 -15.83 4.98 -4.09
CA GLY A 101 -14.57 5.40 -3.46
C GLY A 101 -13.42 5.42 -4.45
N ILE A 102 -13.08 6.62 -4.94
CA ILE A 102 -11.89 6.85 -5.78
C ILE A 102 -11.11 7.97 -5.13
N ASP A 103 -9.99 7.63 -4.47
CA ASP A 103 -9.15 8.60 -3.77
C ASP A 103 -7.96 9.01 -4.63
N ILE A 104 -7.83 10.31 -4.89
CA ILE A 104 -6.74 10.90 -5.69
C ILE A 104 -5.81 11.67 -4.74
N ILE A 105 -4.71 11.05 -4.33
CA ILE A 105 -3.79 11.60 -3.33
C ILE A 105 -2.55 12.18 -4.03
N PRO A 106 -2.40 13.52 -4.07
CA PRO A 106 -1.25 14.14 -4.69
C PRO A 106 -0.01 14.02 -3.80
N PHE A 107 1.15 13.83 -4.43
CA PHE A 107 2.46 13.82 -3.79
C PHE A 107 3.53 14.38 -4.75
N GLY A 108 4.76 14.45 -4.32
CA GLY A 108 5.88 14.94 -5.11
C GLY A 108 6.24 16.38 -4.78
N LYS A 109 6.53 17.22 -5.78
CA LYS A 109 6.93 18.62 -5.54
C LYS A 109 5.83 19.48 -4.92
N ILE A 110 4.57 19.05 -5.00
CA ILE A 110 3.42 19.69 -4.34
C ILE A 110 3.48 19.54 -2.80
N SER A 111 4.22 18.55 -2.30
CA SER A 111 4.33 18.25 -0.87
C SER A 111 5.28 19.21 -0.16
N LEU A 112 4.97 19.56 1.09
CA LEU A 112 5.88 20.23 1.98
C LEU A 112 6.94 19.24 2.49
N ASN A 113 8.21 19.60 2.32
CA ASN A 113 9.36 18.78 2.77
C ASN A 113 9.26 17.29 2.36
N SER A 114 8.58 16.99 1.23
CA SER A 114 8.36 15.63 0.70
C SER A 114 7.62 14.69 1.65
N SER A 115 6.97 15.20 2.72
CA SER A 115 6.34 14.36 3.73
C SER A 115 4.87 14.67 3.98
N SER A 116 4.39 15.88 3.66
CA SER A 116 2.99 16.25 3.91
C SER A 116 2.44 17.14 2.82
N ILE A 117 1.12 17.10 2.64
CA ILE A 117 0.37 18.02 1.82
C ILE A 117 -0.63 18.79 2.70
N ILE A 118 -0.86 20.06 2.36
CA ILE A 118 -1.88 20.91 2.97
C ILE A 118 -2.89 21.26 1.89
N TRP A 119 -4.14 20.90 2.10
CA TRP A 119 -5.21 21.14 1.13
C TRP A 119 -5.53 22.64 1.08
N PRO A 120 -5.63 23.26 -0.13
CA PRO A 120 -5.87 24.72 -0.25
C PRO A 120 -7.12 25.19 0.49
N ASP A 121 -8.21 24.42 0.44
CA ASP A 121 -9.50 24.76 1.03
C ASP A 121 -9.62 24.37 2.51
N ASN A 122 -8.66 23.62 3.03
CA ASN A 122 -8.64 23.18 4.43
C ASN A 122 -7.22 23.15 4.98
N GLN A 123 -6.66 24.33 5.23
CA GLN A 123 -5.29 24.49 5.74
C GLN A 123 -5.06 23.89 7.13
N ALA A 124 -6.13 23.57 7.87
CA ALA A 124 -6.02 22.96 9.20
C ALA A 124 -5.70 21.46 9.16
N LYS A 125 -5.84 20.80 8.00
CA LYS A 125 -5.63 19.35 7.86
C LYS A 125 -4.46 19.06 6.94
N ALA A 126 -3.32 18.73 7.53
CA ALA A 126 -2.20 18.12 6.78
C ALA A 126 -2.48 16.63 6.56
N MET A 127 -2.09 16.11 5.39
CA MET A 127 -2.07 14.68 5.11
C MET A 127 -0.62 14.23 4.93
N ASN A 128 -0.24 13.18 5.63
CA ASN A 128 1.10 12.59 5.51
C ASN A 128 1.22 11.81 4.20
N VAL A 129 2.24 12.12 3.42
CA VAL A 129 2.60 11.44 2.17
C VAL A 129 4.05 10.95 2.20
N LEU A 130 4.62 10.81 3.41
CA LEU A 130 5.93 10.19 3.59
C LEU A 130 5.94 8.78 3.01
N GLY A 131 7.00 8.41 2.32
CA GLY A 131 7.12 7.11 1.66
C GLY A 131 6.52 7.04 0.25
N PHE A 132 5.69 7.99 -0.18
CA PHE A 132 5.06 7.94 -1.52
C PHE A 132 6.09 8.02 -2.65
N GLU A 133 7.12 8.86 -2.53
CA GLU A 133 8.19 8.97 -3.54
C GLU A 133 9.01 7.69 -3.66
N GLU A 134 9.33 7.03 -2.54
CA GLU A 134 10.02 5.74 -2.52
C GLU A 134 9.15 4.66 -3.15
N CYS A 135 7.88 4.59 -2.76
CA CYS A 135 6.94 3.63 -3.32
C CYS A 135 6.72 3.84 -4.82
N PHE A 136 6.67 5.09 -5.28
CA PHE A 136 6.55 5.41 -6.70
C PHE A 136 7.79 4.99 -7.51
N ARG A 137 8.98 5.01 -6.92
CA ARG A 137 10.22 4.51 -7.57
C ARG A 137 10.29 2.98 -7.62
N ASP A 138 9.50 2.31 -6.78
CA ASP A 138 9.46 0.84 -6.64
C ASP A 138 8.11 0.25 -7.10
N ILE A 139 7.52 0.80 -8.13
CA ILE A 139 6.25 0.33 -8.69
C ILE A 139 6.41 -1.02 -9.39
N GLN A 140 5.30 -1.76 -9.47
CA GLN A 140 5.14 -2.89 -10.37
C GLN A 140 4.32 -2.47 -11.59
N LEU A 141 4.72 -2.97 -12.76
CA LEU A 141 3.98 -2.76 -14.01
C LEU A 141 3.01 -3.92 -14.22
N VAL A 142 1.75 -3.60 -14.44
CA VAL A 142 0.69 -4.59 -14.61
C VAL A 142 -0.07 -4.30 -15.90
N LYS A 143 -0.06 -5.27 -16.82
CA LYS A 143 -0.87 -5.22 -18.03
C LYS A 143 -2.29 -5.69 -17.71
N ILE A 144 -3.27 -4.83 -17.97
CA ILE A 144 -4.68 -5.06 -17.68
C ILE A 144 -5.53 -5.23 -18.94
N ILE A 145 -5.04 -4.78 -20.10
CA ILE A 145 -5.64 -5.01 -21.43
C ILE A 145 -4.50 -5.41 -22.36
N SER A 146 -4.76 -6.35 -23.28
CA SER A 146 -3.78 -6.84 -24.27
C SER A 146 -3.96 -6.26 -25.66
N ASN A 147 -5.11 -5.65 -26.00
CA ASN A 147 -5.33 -5.13 -27.33
C ASN A 147 -6.33 -3.94 -27.34
N PRO A 148 -5.86 -2.68 -27.46
CA PRO A 148 -4.45 -2.28 -27.34
C PRO A 148 -3.92 -2.50 -25.92
N ASP A 149 -2.60 -2.64 -25.76
CA ASP A 149 -2.01 -2.81 -24.42
C ASP A 149 -2.30 -1.61 -23.51
N LEU A 150 -2.86 -1.88 -22.33
CA LEU A 150 -2.95 -0.91 -21.23
C LEU A 150 -2.17 -1.43 -20.03
N ILE A 151 -1.12 -0.70 -19.68
CA ILE A 151 -0.24 -1.02 -18.56
C ILE A 151 -0.41 0.05 -17.49
N ILE A 152 -0.69 -0.39 -16.27
CA ILE A 152 -0.80 0.47 -15.09
C ILE A 152 0.38 0.25 -14.14
N LYS A 153 0.62 1.24 -13.31
CA LYS A 153 1.61 1.19 -12.22
C LYS A 153 0.89 0.89 -10.92
N ILE A 154 1.39 -0.04 -10.15
CA ILE A 154 0.87 -0.32 -8.81
C ILE A 154 1.99 -0.29 -7.78
N ALA A 155 1.68 0.00 -6.51
CA ALA A 155 2.64 -0.07 -5.43
C ALA A 155 3.15 -1.50 -5.25
N SER A 156 4.44 -1.66 -4.98
CA SER A 156 4.99 -2.95 -4.58
C SER A 156 4.48 -3.38 -3.20
N ILE A 157 4.58 -4.67 -2.87
CA ILE A 157 4.15 -5.20 -1.56
C ILE A 157 4.86 -4.47 -0.41
N ARG A 158 6.19 -4.26 -0.50
CA ARG A 158 6.96 -3.53 0.52
C ARG A 158 6.56 -2.06 0.61
N GLY A 159 6.26 -1.42 -0.52
CA GLY A 159 5.73 -0.06 -0.55
C GLY A 159 4.35 0.04 0.11
N LEU A 160 3.46 -0.93 -0.11
CA LEU A 160 2.17 -0.99 0.57
C LEU A 160 2.32 -1.04 2.08
N VAL A 161 3.26 -1.84 2.62
CA VAL A 161 3.48 -1.92 4.08
C VAL A 161 3.99 -0.59 4.64
N ILE A 162 4.92 0.08 3.94
CA ILE A 162 5.39 1.43 4.35
C ILE A 162 4.20 2.38 4.47
N MET A 163 3.41 2.52 3.40
CA MET A 163 2.27 3.44 3.38
C MET A 163 1.22 3.09 4.43
N LYS A 164 0.95 1.79 4.64
CA LYS A 164 -0.04 1.33 5.63
C LYS A 164 0.40 1.55 7.07
N LEU A 165 1.68 1.34 7.41
CA LEU A 165 2.22 1.65 8.75
C LEU A 165 2.07 3.14 9.07
N ILE A 166 2.41 4.00 8.11
CA ILE A 166 2.28 5.45 8.27
C ILE A 166 0.81 5.86 8.38
N ALA A 167 -0.05 5.34 7.49
CA ALA A 167 -1.48 5.65 7.51
C ALA A 167 -2.17 5.16 8.79
N TRP A 168 -1.83 3.96 9.29
CA TRP A 168 -2.33 3.43 10.55
C TRP A 168 -1.98 4.37 11.70
N LYS A 169 -0.72 4.80 11.79
CA LYS A 169 -0.27 5.69 12.86
C LYS A 169 -0.95 7.05 12.83
N ASP A 170 -1.03 7.67 11.66
CA ASP A 170 -1.52 9.05 11.52
C ASP A 170 -3.06 9.14 11.54
N GLY A 171 -3.72 8.13 11.02
CA GLY A 171 -5.17 8.11 10.88
C GLY A 171 -5.92 7.38 11.99
N TYR A 172 -5.21 6.98 13.06
CA TYR A 172 -5.83 6.29 14.19
C TYR A 172 -6.94 7.15 14.85
N PRO A 173 -8.10 6.55 15.26
CA PRO A 173 -8.47 5.13 15.15
C PRO A 173 -9.16 4.75 13.82
N SER A 174 -9.44 5.69 12.93
CA SER A 174 -10.20 5.44 11.69
C SER A 174 -9.49 4.50 10.70
N ARG A 175 -8.17 4.29 10.88
CA ARG A 175 -7.30 3.45 10.05
C ARG A 175 -6.87 2.14 10.75
N SER A 176 -7.56 1.72 11.80
CA SER A 176 -7.23 0.50 12.56
C SER A 176 -7.15 -0.77 11.69
N HIS A 177 -7.96 -0.85 10.63
CA HIS A 177 -7.95 -1.99 9.70
C HIS A 177 -6.63 -2.14 8.90
N ASP A 178 -5.79 -1.10 8.81
CA ASP A 178 -4.49 -1.21 8.14
C ASP A 178 -3.56 -2.18 8.87
N ALA A 179 -3.70 -2.36 10.19
CA ALA A 179 -2.95 -3.36 10.95
C ALA A 179 -3.26 -4.79 10.47
N LEU A 180 -4.53 -5.09 10.18
CA LEU A 180 -4.93 -6.39 9.63
C LEU A 180 -4.44 -6.59 8.19
N ASP A 181 -4.45 -5.55 7.38
CA ASP A 181 -3.87 -5.59 6.02
C ASP A 181 -2.38 -5.92 6.06
N ILE A 182 -1.64 -5.32 7.01
CA ILE A 182 -0.21 -5.58 7.20
C ILE A 182 0.02 -7.04 7.64
N LEU A 183 -0.77 -7.56 8.58
CA LEU A 183 -0.71 -8.97 8.98
C LEU A 183 -0.93 -9.91 7.79
N TYR A 184 -1.97 -9.62 6.97
CA TYR A 184 -2.24 -10.41 5.77
C TYR A 184 -1.05 -10.41 4.81
N ILE A 185 -0.44 -9.25 4.59
CA ILE A 185 0.75 -9.13 3.73
C ILE A 185 1.91 -9.95 4.30
N ILE A 186 2.20 -9.83 5.60
CA ILE A 186 3.29 -10.58 6.25
C ILE A 186 3.12 -12.09 6.03
N ARG A 187 1.93 -12.62 6.30
CA ARG A 187 1.64 -14.07 6.20
C ARG A 187 1.78 -14.62 4.80
N ASN A 188 1.49 -13.80 3.80
CA ASN A 188 1.50 -14.23 2.41
C ASN A 188 2.73 -13.73 1.63
N TYR A 189 3.71 -13.10 2.32
CA TYR A 189 4.82 -12.44 1.62
C TYR A 189 5.69 -13.42 0.82
N ILE A 190 5.99 -14.58 1.38
CA ILE A 190 6.79 -15.59 0.69
C ILE A 190 6.05 -16.11 -0.55
N ASP A 191 4.76 -16.44 -0.41
CA ASP A 191 3.92 -16.97 -1.49
C ASP A 191 3.66 -15.95 -2.61
N ALA A 192 3.74 -14.67 -2.30
CA ALA A 192 3.61 -13.59 -3.27
C ALA A 192 4.89 -13.38 -4.12
N GLY A 193 5.48 -14.48 -4.60
CA GLY A 193 6.61 -14.49 -5.53
C GLY A 193 7.98 -14.35 -4.88
N ASN A 194 8.11 -14.47 -3.55
CA ASN A 194 9.38 -14.31 -2.83
C ASN A 194 10.03 -15.65 -2.39
N SER A 195 9.38 -16.80 -2.63
CA SER A 195 9.89 -18.11 -2.22
C SER A 195 11.27 -18.39 -2.82
N GLU A 196 11.44 -18.23 -4.13
CA GLU A 196 12.72 -18.48 -4.80
C GLU A 196 13.84 -17.56 -4.26
N ARG A 197 13.53 -16.28 -4.04
CA ARG A 197 14.45 -15.30 -3.47
C ARG A 197 14.88 -15.67 -2.05
N LEU A 198 13.96 -16.18 -1.24
CA LEU A 198 14.27 -16.62 0.12
C LEU A 198 15.36 -17.70 0.10
N PHE A 199 15.17 -18.76 -0.68
CA PHE A 199 16.07 -19.92 -0.69
C PHE A 199 17.33 -19.72 -1.54
N LYS A 200 17.38 -18.74 -2.45
CA LYS A 200 18.55 -18.44 -3.28
C LYS A 200 19.38 -17.26 -2.79
N GLU A 201 18.72 -16.13 -2.51
CA GLU A 201 19.38 -14.85 -2.26
C GLU A 201 19.44 -14.50 -0.76
N ASN A 202 18.58 -15.08 0.07
CA ASN A 202 18.44 -14.78 1.49
C ASN A 202 18.56 -16.04 2.37
N LYS A 203 19.46 -16.95 2.00
CA LYS A 203 19.70 -18.22 2.70
C LYS A 203 20.07 -18.05 4.16
N ASP A 204 20.65 -16.93 4.53
CA ASP A 204 20.96 -16.56 5.90
C ASP A 204 19.73 -16.44 6.82
N LEU A 205 18.54 -16.33 6.23
CA LEU A 205 17.27 -16.34 6.96
C LEU A 205 16.70 -17.74 7.17
N VAL A 206 17.28 -18.75 6.49
CA VAL A 206 16.83 -20.15 6.55
C VAL A 206 17.80 -20.92 7.44
N ASN A 207 17.41 -21.19 8.67
CA ASN A 207 18.18 -21.93 9.66
C ASN A 207 17.38 -23.10 10.25
N ASP A 208 17.93 -23.80 11.22
CA ASP A 208 17.31 -24.98 11.86
C ASP A 208 16.00 -24.66 12.60
N GLU A 209 15.79 -23.40 12.99
CA GLU A 209 14.57 -22.89 13.63
C GLU A 209 13.61 -22.24 12.62
N PHE A 210 13.66 -22.65 11.37
CA PHE A 210 12.89 -22.04 10.29
C PHE A 210 11.39 -22.09 10.55
N ASP A 211 10.81 -20.89 10.69
CA ASP A 211 9.35 -20.66 10.68
C ASP A 211 9.00 -19.83 9.46
N TYR A 212 8.05 -20.32 8.68
CA TYR A 212 7.70 -19.74 7.39
C TYR A 212 7.18 -18.30 7.50
N GLU A 213 6.25 -18.04 8.45
CA GLU A 213 5.66 -16.71 8.63
C GLU A 213 6.68 -15.75 9.26
N LEU A 214 7.45 -16.17 10.27
CA LEU A 214 8.45 -15.32 10.92
C LEU A 214 9.59 -14.96 9.97
N THR A 215 10.02 -15.93 9.15
CA THR A 215 11.05 -15.70 8.14
C THR A 215 10.54 -14.77 7.03
N GLY A 216 9.29 -14.93 6.62
CA GLY A 216 8.62 -14.02 5.68
C GLY A 216 8.54 -12.58 6.20
N ALA A 217 8.19 -12.42 7.48
CA ALA A 217 8.19 -11.12 8.14
C ALA A 217 9.58 -10.46 8.13
N LYS A 218 10.63 -11.24 8.45
CA LYS A 218 12.01 -10.74 8.47
C LYS A 218 12.51 -10.39 7.07
N LEU A 219 12.18 -11.19 6.05
CA LEU A 219 12.50 -10.89 4.65
C LEU A 219 11.81 -9.61 4.18
N LEU A 220 10.52 -9.45 4.49
CA LEU A 220 9.77 -8.23 4.18
C LEU A 220 10.39 -7.00 4.85
N GLY A 221 10.79 -7.09 6.12
CA GLY A 221 11.50 -6.03 6.83
C GLY A 221 12.80 -5.63 6.13
N ARG A 222 13.59 -6.61 5.68
CA ARG A 222 14.82 -6.40 4.91
C ARG A 222 14.55 -5.67 3.59
N ASP A 223 13.51 -6.05 2.90
CA ASP A 223 13.13 -5.44 1.62
C ASP A 223 12.58 -4.01 1.81
N ILE A 224 11.86 -3.76 2.89
CA ILE A 224 11.43 -2.41 3.28
C ILE A 224 12.64 -1.51 3.55
N ALA A 225 13.64 -2.00 4.30
CA ALA A 225 14.82 -1.21 4.61
C ALA A 225 15.64 -0.83 3.37
N LYS A 226 15.66 -1.70 2.35
CA LYS A 226 16.30 -1.40 1.05
C LYS A 226 15.56 -0.35 0.23
N LEU A 227 14.24 -0.21 0.44
CA LEU A 227 13.40 0.73 -0.30
C LEU A 227 13.31 2.10 0.36
N ALA A 228 13.09 2.11 1.67
CA ALA A 228 12.79 3.32 2.43
C ALA A 228 14.00 4.27 2.50
N SER A 229 13.74 5.57 2.39
CA SER A 229 14.74 6.58 2.73
C SER A 229 15.10 6.52 4.22
N PRO A 230 16.25 7.06 4.65
CA PRO A 230 16.60 7.08 6.08
C PRO A 230 15.50 7.69 6.97
N ALA A 231 14.86 8.76 6.52
CA ALA A 231 13.78 9.41 7.27
C ALA A 231 12.55 8.51 7.38
N THR A 232 12.10 7.93 6.27
CA THR A 232 10.97 6.98 6.24
C THR A 232 11.28 5.75 7.08
N LEU A 233 12.48 5.19 6.95
CA LEU A 233 12.91 4.01 7.72
C LEU A 233 12.93 4.28 9.23
N THR A 234 13.45 5.42 9.64
CA THR A 234 13.44 5.83 11.05
C THR A 234 12.01 5.92 11.57
N PHE A 235 11.13 6.61 10.84
CA PHE A 235 9.74 6.79 11.25
C PHE A 235 8.98 5.46 11.41
N ILE A 236 9.09 4.55 10.45
CA ILE A 236 8.41 3.24 10.56
C ILE A 236 9.01 2.34 11.62
N LYS A 237 10.34 2.42 11.87
CA LYS A 237 10.99 1.73 12.99
C LYS A 237 10.45 2.23 14.32
N GLU A 238 10.32 3.54 14.51
CA GLU A 238 9.76 4.15 15.72
C GLU A 238 8.32 3.70 15.97
N ILE A 239 7.49 3.58 14.93
CA ILE A 239 6.13 3.04 15.05
C ILE A 239 6.18 1.63 15.65
N LEU A 240 6.96 0.74 15.04
CA LEU A 240 7.06 -0.66 15.49
C LEU A 240 7.71 -0.79 16.87
N ASP A 241 8.78 -0.03 17.15
CA ASP A 241 9.47 -0.04 18.44
C ASP A 241 8.54 0.42 19.58
N ASN A 242 7.68 1.41 19.34
CA ASN A 242 6.70 1.87 20.32
C ASN A 242 5.64 0.80 20.62
N GLU A 243 5.19 0.05 19.61
CA GLU A 243 4.23 -1.05 19.79
C GLU A 243 4.87 -2.25 20.52
N LEU A 244 6.16 -2.49 20.32
CA LEU A 244 6.90 -3.59 20.93
C LEU A 244 7.37 -3.29 22.37
N LYS A 245 7.46 -2.02 22.79
CA LYS A 245 7.86 -1.63 24.16
C LYS A 245 6.89 -2.15 25.23
N ASN A 246 5.59 -2.13 24.93
CA ASN A 246 4.53 -2.55 25.84
C ASN A 246 3.63 -3.58 25.17
N PRO A 247 4.06 -4.82 25.05
CA PRO A 247 3.36 -5.85 24.27
C PRO A 247 1.91 -6.08 24.70
N GLU A 248 1.64 -5.99 26.01
CA GLU A 248 0.29 -6.21 26.56
C GLU A 248 -0.72 -5.13 26.12
N SER A 249 -0.26 -3.91 25.90
CA SER A 249 -1.06 -2.75 25.48
C SER A 249 -0.80 -2.31 24.04
N SER A 250 -0.14 -3.14 23.23
CA SER A 250 0.10 -2.84 21.81
C SER A 250 -1.20 -2.61 21.08
N GLN A 251 -1.42 -1.38 20.64
CA GLN A 251 -2.64 -1.01 19.91
C GLN A 251 -2.69 -1.70 18.55
N PHE A 252 -1.56 -1.89 17.91
CA PHE A 252 -1.45 -2.62 16.65
C PHE A 252 -1.96 -4.06 16.79
N ILE A 253 -1.57 -4.76 17.85
CA ILE A 253 -2.04 -6.13 18.14
C ILE A 253 -3.53 -6.14 18.48
N ILE A 254 -4.00 -5.16 19.26
CA ILE A 254 -5.43 -5.01 19.60
C ILE A 254 -6.26 -4.82 18.33
N ASP A 255 -5.83 -3.95 17.42
CA ASP A 255 -6.53 -3.69 16.15
C ASP A 255 -6.61 -4.94 15.27
N ILE A 256 -5.53 -5.73 15.20
CA ILE A 256 -5.52 -7.01 14.47
C ILE A 256 -6.56 -7.97 15.06
N ILE A 257 -6.51 -8.18 16.38
CA ILE A 257 -7.41 -9.15 17.05
C ILE A 257 -8.87 -8.71 16.91
N SER A 258 -9.15 -7.42 17.10
CA SER A 258 -10.50 -6.86 17.00
C SER A 258 -11.08 -6.92 15.60
N SER A 259 -10.22 -6.82 14.57
CA SER A 259 -10.64 -6.83 13.17
C SER A 259 -10.72 -8.23 12.56
N TYR A 260 -10.09 -9.23 13.17
CA TYR A 260 -10.02 -10.59 12.64
C TYR A 260 -10.87 -11.55 13.48
N LEU A 261 -12.14 -11.69 13.14
CA LEU A 261 -13.13 -12.49 13.87
C LEU A 261 -12.75 -13.96 14.12
N LEU A 262 -11.89 -14.53 13.27
CA LEU A 262 -11.41 -15.92 13.41
C LEU A 262 -10.18 -16.05 14.34
N LEU A 263 -9.60 -14.94 14.76
CA LEU A 263 -8.43 -14.95 15.64
C LEU A 263 -8.87 -14.80 17.09
N ALA A 264 -8.92 -15.91 17.81
CA ALA A 264 -9.22 -15.86 19.24
C ALA A 264 -8.18 -15.02 19.99
N ASN A 265 -8.63 -14.17 20.92
CA ASN A 265 -7.74 -13.39 21.79
C ASN A 265 -7.14 -14.30 22.89
N THR A 266 -6.13 -15.08 22.52
CA THR A 266 -5.40 -15.97 23.44
C THR A 266 -3.95 -15.50 23.55
N ASP A 267 -3.31 -15.81 24.67
CA ASP A 267 -1.88 -15.50 24.89
C ASP A 267 -0.99 -16.08 23.79
N LYS A 268 -1.32 -17.29 23.32
CA LYS A 268 -0.60 -17.93 22.21
C LYS A 268 -0.67 -17.09 20.93
N ASN A 269 -1.87 -16.62 20.55
CA ASN A 269 -2.05 -15.82 19.34
C ASN A 269 -1.40 -14.45 19.48
N ARG A 270 -1.55 -13.79 20.65
CA ARG A 270 -0.87 -12.52 20.92
C ARG A 270 0.64 -12.66 20.80
N LYS A 271 1.22 -13.70 21.43
CA LYS A 271 2.66 -13.98 21.34
C LYS A 271 3.12 -14.20 19.90
N HIS A 272 2.35 -14.95 19.11
CA HIS A 272 2.67 -15.19 17.69
C HIS A 272 2.64 -13.89 16.89
N LEU A 273 1.61 -13.04 17.05
CA LEU A 273 1.53 -11.73 16.41
C LEU A 273 2.71 -10.83 16.78
N LEU A 274 3.06 -10.78 18.06
CA LEU A 274 4.23 -10.04 18.52
C LEU A 274 5.52 -10.54 17.88
N ASN A 275 5.68 -11.85 17.74
CA ASN A 275 6.86 -12.43 17.06
C ASN A 275 6.91 -12.02 15.59
N LEU A 276 5.76 -11.97 14.88
CA LEU A 276 5.70 -11.49 13.50
C LEU A 276 6.17 -10.02 13.39
N ILE A 277 5.64 -9.15 14.25
CA ILE A 277 6.02 -7.73 14.25
C ILE A 277 7.50 -7.56 14.66
N THR A 278 7.97 -8.34 15.64
CA THR A 278 9.39 -8.34 16.02
C THR A 278 10.29 -8.75 14.85
N ASN A 279 9.95 -9.80 14.12
CA ASN A 279 10.74 -10.24 12.97
C ASN A 279 10.69 -9.24 11.81
N LEU A 280 9.53 -8.63 11.53
CA LEU A 280 9.42 -7.52 10.58
C LEU A 280 10.39 -6.38 10.97
N ARG A 281 10.37 -5.97 12.25
CA ARG A 281 11.24 -4.91 12.76
C ARG A 281 12.73 -5.29 12.75
N LEU A 282 13.07 -6.52 13.11
CA LEU A 282 14.45 -7.03 13.06
C LEU A 282 14.98 -7.06 11.62
N GLY A 283 14.16 -7.46 10.65
CA GLY A 283 14.51 -7.42 9.23
C GLY A 283 14.91 -6.04 8.73
N MET A 284 14.45 -4.97 9.37
CA MET A 284 14.80 -3.59 9.01
C MET A 284 16.20 -3.15 9.51
N ASN A 285 16.92 -3.98 10.23
CA ASN A 285 18.27 -3.70 10.73
C ASN A 285 19.34 -4.28 9.79
N ILE A 286 19.42 -3.75 8.58
CA ILE A 286 20.46 -4.13 7.62
C ILE A 286 21.67 -3.24 7.83
#